data_cfd6644ec47bdac6f1c1479a51bff375
#
_entry.id   cfd6644ec47bdac6f1c1479a51bff375
#
_cell.length_a   1.000
_cell.length_b   1.000
_cell.length_c   1.000
_cell.angle_alpha   90.00
_cell.angle_beta   90.00
_cell.angle_gamma   90.00
#
_symmetry.space_group_name_H-M   'P 1'
#
loop_
_entity.id
_entity.type
_entity.pdbx_description
1 polymer ?
#
loop_
_entity_poly.entity_id
_entity_poly.type
_entity_poly.pdbx_seq_one_letter_code
_entity_poly.pdbx_strand_id
1 'polypeptide(L)'
;MKKTSLLTLLAMVMAFALVGCGSGAKNGENVANNSEKKEAAQVSQEDMDAAAKEIKEKGKLVMATSADYPPYEWHLMKDGKDEIVGFDVEIAKAIAQEMGVELEVKDLDFDGIIPSIASGQADIGIAGMSATPEREEAVNFSIPYFENEQVVLVRKEDADKYKKVEDFAGKVVGAQTGSVQESTVRENFPKDVELKSLSKLNNLAMEVKNKTADALVISKSSGAQYDKQFPELVAIDPGVPAEPGVCVTMKKGNDALTAYVNQVLKKLIDEGKIKEWIGEYEKIADESVGE
;
A
#
# COMPACT_ATOMS: atom_id res chain seq x y z
N MET A 1 -39.70 -26.11 -56.14
CA MET A 1 -41.13 -25.79 -56.33
C MET A 1 -41.51 -24.73 -55.32
N LYS A 2 -41.91 -23.59 -55.85
CA LYS A 2 -42.99 -22.66 -55.51
C LYS A 2 -42.87 -22.00 -54.16
N LYS A 3 -42.49 -20.67 -54.06
CA LYS A 3 -43.38 -19.51 -54.21
C LYS A 3 -44.13 -19.22 -52.91
N THR A 4 -44.26 -18.07 -52.33
CA THR A 4 -44.34 -16.66 -52.75
C THR A 4 -44.74 -15.93 -51.42
N SER A 5 -44.19 -14.76 -51.16
CA SER A 5 -44.87 -13.45 -51.27
C SER A 5 -45.87 -13.16 -50.15
N LEU A 6 -46.03 -12.00 -49.54
CA LEU A 6 -46.07 -10.62 -49.99
C LEU A 6 -46.42 -9.74 -48.76
N LEU A 7 -45.75 -8.65 -48.54
CA LEU A 7 -46.24 -7.27 -48.53
C LEU A 7 -47.52 -6.94 -47.74
N THR A 8 -47.45 -5.95 -46.89
CA THR A 8 -48.05 -4.59 -47.01
C THR A 8 -48.04 -3.94 -45.65
N LEU A 9 -47.48 -2.82 -45.45
CA LEU A 9 -47.72 -1.42 -45.87
C LEU A 9 -48.57 -0.61 -44.86
N LEU A 10 -48.09 0.57 -44.58
CA LEU A 10 -48.76 1.86 -44.43
C LEU A 10 -49.18 2.22 -42.98
N ALA A 11 -48.77 3.24 -42.48
CA ALA A 11 -48.67 4.66 -42.76
C ALA A 11 -49.09 5.45 -41.50
N MET A 12 -48.31 6.48 -41.24
CA MET A 12 -48.72 7.90 -41.20
C MET A 12 -49.60 8.30 -40.03
N VAL A 13 -49.33 9.36 -39.29
CA VAL A 13 -49.40 10.79 -39.64
C VAL A 13 -48.90 11.58 -38.44
N MET A 14 -47.93 12.47 -38.57
CA MET A 14 -47.98 13.94 -38.56
C MET A 14 -48.88 14.53 -37.44
N ALA A 15 -48.59 15.58 -36.77
CA ALA A 15 -47.84 16.80 -37.06
C ALA A 15 -47.91 17.79 -35.89
N PHE A 16 -47.14 18.80 -36.05
CA PHE A 16 -47.21 20.27 -35.80
C PHE A 16 -46.68 20.75 -34.44
N ALA A 17 -45.58 21.41 -34.45
CA ALA A 17 -45.25 22.81 -34.88
C ALA A 17 -45.70 23.82 -33.77
N LEU A 18 -45.05 24.85 -33.46
CA LEU A 18 -44.14 25.85 -33.98
C LEU A 18 -43.81 26.84 -32.81
N VAL A 19 -42.65 27.30 -32.82
CA VAL A 19 -42.06 28.65 -32.97
C VAL A 19 -41.91 29.47 -31.71
N GLY A 20 -40.68 29.92 -31.51
CA GLY A 20 -40.32 31.04 -30.65
C GLY A 20 -38.84 31.39 -30.85
N CYS A 21 -38.56 32.29 -31.79
CA CYS A 21 -37.25 32.92 -31.98
C CYS A 21 -36.86 33.83 -30.82
N GLY A 22 -35.54 33.83 -30.46
CA GLY A 22 -34.93 34.85 -29.64
C GLY A 22 -33.41 34.78 -29.71
N SER A 23 -32.80 35.68 -30.44
CA SER A 23 -31.38 35.86 -30.74
C SER A 23 -30.52 36.10 -29.47
N GLY A 24 -29.26 35.57 -29.49
CA GLY A 24 -28.21 36.06 -28.59
C GLY A 24 -27.00 35.15 -28.55
N ALA A 25 -26.00 35.43 -29.39
CA ALA A 25 -24.70 34.74 -29.43
C ALA A 25 -23.91 34.82 -28.15
N LYS A 26 -23.24 33.75 -27.77
CA LYS A 26 -21.77 33.68 -27.58
C LYS A 26 -21.34 32.29 -27.10
N ASN A 27 -20.26 31.84 -27.73
CA ASN A 27 -19.50 30.62 -27.52
C ASN A 27 -19.20 30.24 -26.08
N GLY A 28 -19.32 28.94 -25.80
CA GLY A 28 -18.77 28.26 -24.64
C GLY A 28 -18.97 26.78 -24.84
N GLU A 29 -17.99 26.11 -25.46
CA GLU A 29 -17.95 24.66 -25.53
C GLU A 29 -17.81 24.08 -24.12
N ASN A 30 -18.92 23.62 -23.57
CA ASN A 30 -18.92 22.74 -22.42
C ASN A 30 -18.78 21.30 -22.93
N VAL A 31 -17.56 20.80 -22.97
CA VAL A 31 -17.30 19.36 -23.03
C VAL A 31 -17.74 18.80 -21.68
N ALA A 32 -18.98 18.30 -21.65
CA ALA A 32 -19.46 17.49 -20.52
C ALA A 32 -18.61 16.21 -20.49
N ASN A 33 -17.62 16.21 -19.60
CA ASN A 33 -16.84 15.03 -19.23
C ASN A 33 -17.77 14.09 -18.45
N ASN A 34 -18.44 13.22 -19.15
CA ASN A 34 -19.28 12.17 -18.59
C ASN A 34 -18.36 11.05 -18.08
N SER A 35 -17.63 11.31 -17.00
CA SER A 35 -17.00 10.27 -16.21
C SER A 35 -18.12 9.54 -15.48
N GLU A 36 -18.64 8.51 -16.07
CA GLU A 36 -19.44 7.50 -15.37
C GLU A 36 -18.58 6.93 -14.25
N LYS A 37 -18.74 7.51 -13.05
CA LYS A 37 -18.33 6.89 -11.81
C LYS A 37 -19.15 5.61 -11.72
N LYS A 38 -18.54 4.47 -12.07
CA LYS A 38 -19.08 3.15 -11.80
C LYS A 38 -19.27 3.11 -10.29
N GLU A 39 -20.49 3.29 -9.82
CA GLU A 39 -20.86 3.04 -8.42
C GLU A 39 -20.46 1.60 -8.14
N ALA A 40 -19.40 1.42 -7.33
CA ALA A 40 -19.03 0.09 -6.86
C ALA A 40 -20.26 -0.50 -6.16
N ALA A 41 -20.74 -1.64 -6.64
CA ALA A 41 -21.85 -2.33 -6.04
C ALA A 41 -21.52 -2.50 -4.54
N GLN A 42 -22.41 -1.97 -3.70
CA GLN A 42 -22.22 -1.99 -2.25
C GLN A 42 -22.24 -3.46 -1.80
N VAL A 43 -21.10 -3.99 -1.33
CA VAL A 43 -20.99 -5.35 -0.82
C VAL A 43 -21.94 -5.51 0.35
N SER A 44 -22.77 -6.54 0.34
CA SER A 44 -23.75 -6.78 1.39
C SER A 44 -23.07 -7.34 2.66
N GLN A 45 -23.73 -7.19 3.82
CA GLN A 45 -23.25 -7.80 5.06
C GLN A 45 -23.18 -9.31 4.94
N GLU A 46 -24.12 -9.92 4.22
CA GLU A 46 -24.16 -11.38 3.99
C GLU A 46 -22.93 -11.86 3.21
N ASP A 47 -22.49 -11.10 2.18
CA ASP A 47 -21.28 -11.42 1.42
C ASP A 47 -20.01 -11.29 2.29
N MET A 48 -19.92 -10.24 3.12
CA MET A 48 -18.81 -10.07 4.07
C MET A 48 -18.76 -11.21 5.08
N ASP A 49 -19.89 -11.60 5.63
CA ASP A 49 -20.00 -12.73 6.58
C ASP A 49 -19.63 -14.05 5.90
N ALA A 50 -19.99 -14.25 4.63
CA ALA A 50 -19.61 -15.41 3.85
C ALA A 50 -18.09 -15.48 3.62
N ALA A 51 -17.44 -14.35 3.27
CA ALA A 51 -15.98 -14.29 3.12
C ALA A 51 -15.25 -14.59 4.44
N ALA A 52 -15.73 -14.02 5.55
CA ALA A 52 -15.20 -14.35 6.89
C ALA A 52 -15.43 -15.82 7.26
N LYS A 53 -16.53 -16.43 6.82
CA LYS A 53 -16.84 -17.83 7.07
C LYS A 53 -15.84 -18.78 6.41
N GLU A 54 -15.40 -18.50 5.19
CA GLU A 54 -14.36 -19.31 4.53
C GLU A 54 -13.06 -19.36 5.35
N ILE A 55 -12.66 -18.21 5.93
CA ILE A 55 -11.48 -18.12 6.80
C ILE A 55 -11.73 -18.84 8.14
N LYS A 56 -12.94 -18.71 8.71
CA LYS A 56 -13.35 -19.42 9.93
C LYS A 56 -13.32 -20.93 9.76
N GLU A 57 -13.72 -21.45 8.61
CA GLU A 57 -13.68 -22.89 8.29
C GLU A 57 -12.23 -23.41 8.19
N LYS A 58 -11.28 -22.56 7.79
CA LYS A 58 -9.83 -22.86 7.83
C LYS A 58 -9.26 -22.81 9.26
N GLY A 59 -9.96 -22.15 10.21
CA GLY A 59 -9.55 -21.97 11.61
C GLY A 59 -8.45 -20.93 11.82
N LYS A 60 -7.96 -20.29 10.76
CA LYS A 60 -6.88 -19.30 10.84
C LYS A 60 -6.93 -18.26 9.73
N LEU A 61 -6.48 -17.06 10.04
CA LEU A 61 -6.16 -15.99 9.08
C LEU A 61 -4.66 -16.02 8.81
N VAL A 62 -4.26 -16.14 7.55
CA VAL A 62 -2.85 -16.15 7.15
C VAL A 62 -2.45 -14.77 6.66
N MET A 63 -1.55 -14.11 7.38
CA MET A 63 -0.94 -12.82 7.03
C MET A 63 0.43 -13.05 6.36
N ALA A 64 0.66 -12.46 5.20
CA ALA A 64 1.99 -12.30 4.62
C ALA A 64 2.56 -10.93 4.97
N THR A 65 3.82 -10.88 5.39
CA THR A 65 4.53 -9.67 5.78
C THR A 65 6.02 -9.75 5.44
N SER A 66 6.80 -8.67 5.65
CA SER A 66 8.26 -8.65 5.52
C SER A 66 8.86 -8.05 6.78
N ALA A 67 9.25 -8.94 7.72
CA ALA A 67 9.53 -8.59 9.11
C ALA A 67 10.93 -7.98 9.33
N ASP A 68 11.23 -6.89 8.63
CA ASP A 68 12.44 -6.06 8.79
C ASP A 68 12.14 -4.55 8.76
N TYR A 69 10.88 -4.17 9.10
CA TYR A 69 10.38 -2.79 8.92
C TYR A 69 9.78 -2.18 10.20
N PRO A 70 10.58 -2.01 11.29
CA PRO A 70 10.08 -1.37 12.50
C PRO A 70 9.64 0.08 12.22
N PRO A 71 8.55 0.58 12.82
CA PRO A 71 7.70 -0.05 13.83
C PRO A 71 6.49 -0.82 13.25
N TYR A 72 6.41 -1.04 11.93
CA TYR A 72 5.33 -1.75 11.24
C TYR A 72 5.34 -3.24 11.59
N GLU A 73 6.42 -3.95 11.23
CA GLU A 73 6.65 -5.36 11.54
C GLU A 73 8.15 -5.68 11.56
N TRP A 74 8.57 -6.38 12.61
CA TRP A 74 9.97 -6.82 12.72
C TRP A 74 10.14 -7.99 13.70
N HIS A 75 11.27 -8.66 13.60
CA HIS A 75 11.66 -9.69 14.54
C HIS A 75 12.15 -9.06 15.86
N LEU A 76 11.52 -9.43 16.97
CA LEU A 76 11.89 -9.01 18.32
C LEU A 76 12.18 -10.23 19.18
N MET A 77 13.37 -10.26 19.78
CA MET A 77 13.71 -11.26 20.79
C MET A 77 13.03 -10.89 22.13
N LYS A 78 12.10 -11.73 22.57
CA LYS A 78 11.39 -11.55 23.84
C LYS A 78 11.48 -12.82 24.67
N ASP A 79 12.05 -12.74 25.88
CA ASP A 79 12.22 -13.89 26.77
C ASP A 79 12.94 -15.10 26.10
N GLY A 80 13.90 -14.83 25.20
CA GLY A 80 14.64 -15.83 24.44
C GLY A 80 13.86 -16.48 23.29
N LYS A 81 12.69 -15.93 22.91
CA LYS A 81 11.90 -16.33 21.75
C LYS A 81 11.93 -15.23 20.71
N ASP A 82 12.03 -15.63 19.47
CA ASP A 82 11.87 -14.74 18.32
C ASP A 82 10.38 -14.59 18.00
N GLU A 83 9.87 -13.36 18.05
CA GLU A 83 8.48 -13.04 17.77
C GLU A 83 8.43 -11.93 16.70
N ILE A 84 7.53 -12.07 15.73
CA ILE A 84 7.24 -10.98 14.80
C ILE A 84 6.22 -10.06 15.47
N VAL A 85 6.60 -8.80 15.66
CA VAL A 85 5.83 -7.78 16.34
C VAL A 85 5.70 -6.54 15.48
N GLY A 86 4.83 -5.60 15.87
CA GLY A 86 4.62 -4.35 15.17
C GLY A 86 3.15 -3.98 15.07
N PHE A 87 2.86 -2.72 14.74
CA PHE A 87 1.46 -2.29 14.67
C PHE A 87 0.70 -2.94 13.49
N ASP A 88 1.38 -3.35 12.41
CA ASP A 88 0.78 -4.13 11.31
C ASP A 88 0.34 -5.52 11.80
N VAL A 89 1.12 -6.12 12.69
CA VAL A 89 0.77 -7.39 13.34
C VAL A 89 -0.44 -7.23 14.27
N GLU A 90 -0.55 -6.11 15.00
CA GLU A 90 -1.72 -5.83 15.85
C GLU A 90 -2.99 -5.61 15.01
N ILE A 91 -2.88 -4.94 13.86
CA ILE A 91 -4.00 -4.82 12.91
C ILE A 91 -4.46 -6.22 12.46
N ALA A 92 -3.51 -7.09 12.07
CA ALA A 92 -3.84 -8.46 11.66
C ALA A 92 -4.47 -9.28 12.80
N LYS A 93 -3.96 -9.14 14.04
CA LYS A 93 -4.55 -9.77 15.24
C LYS A 93 -5.99 -9.31 15.47
N ALA A 94 -6.25 -8.01 15.32
CA ALA A 94 -7.60 -7.47 15.47
C ALA A 94 -8.56 -8.01 14.41
N ILE A 95 -8.12 -8.11 13.15
CA ILE A 95 -8.91 -8.72 12.07
C ILE A 95 -9.20 -10.19 12.37
N ALA A 96 -8.20 -10.98 12.79
CA ALA A 96 -8.34 -12.38 13.14
C ALA A 96 -9.28 -12.56 14.35
N GLN A 97 -9.17 -11.71 15.37
CA GLN A 97 -10.02 -11.72 16.56
C GLN A 97 -11.48 -11.41 16.21
N GLU A 98 -11.75 -10.43 15.34
CA GLU A 98 -13.11 -10.11 14.90
C GLU A 98 -13.73 -11.28 14.09
N MET A 99 -12.89 -12.04 13.36
CA MET A 99 -13.29 -13.27 12.69
C MET A 99 -13.43 -14.46 13.65
N GLY A 100 -12.85 -14.42 14.85
CA GLY A 100 -12.83 -15.53 15.82
C GLY A 100 -11.92 -16.69 15.40
N VAL A 101 -10.76 -16.37 14.79
CA VAL A 101 -9.75 -17.33 14.31
C VAL A 101 -8.37 -17.00 14.85
N GLU A 102 -7.42 -17.95 14.72
CA GLU A 102 -6.02 -17.70 15.01
C GLU A 102 -5.33 -16.91 13.89
N LEU A 103 -4.30 -16.13 14.22
CA LEU A 103 -3.43 -15.49 13.25
C LEU A 103 -2.20 -16.35 13.00
N GLU A 104 -1.93 -16.65 11.72
CA GLU A 104 -0.65 -17.19 11.25
C GLU A 104 0.09 -16.11 10.49
N VAL A 105 1.32 -15.76 10.93
CA VAL A 105 2.16 -14.77 10.26
C VAL A 105 3.22 -15.50 9.43
N LYS A 106 3.33 -15.13 8.14
CA LYS A 106 4.37 -15.60 7.22
C LYS A 106 5.31 -14.46 6.88
N ASP A 107 6.56 -14.57 7.33
CA ASP A 107 7.64 -13.68 6.90
C ASP A 107 8.14 -14.08 5.52
N LEU A 108 8.13 -13.11 4.60
CA LEU A 108 8.55 -13.25 3.20
C LEU A 108 9.49 -12.09 2.84
N ASP A 109 10.13 -12.16 1.69
CA ASP A 109 10.68 -10.97 1.06
C ASP A 109 9.51 -10.08 0.58
N PHE A 110 9.67 -8.77 0.64
CA PHE A 110 8.60 -7.79 0.38
C PHE A 110 7.95 -8.00 -1.01
N ASP A 111 8.76 -8.24 -2.04
CA ASP A 111 8.30 -8.52 -3.40
C ASP A 111 7.58 -9.88 -3.56
N GLY A 112 7.69 -10.76 -2.57
CA GLY A 112 6.97 -12.03 -2.48
C GLY A 112 5.54 -11.94 -1.94
N ILE A 113 5.16 -10.82 -1.30
CA ILE A 113 3.86 -10.67 -0.62
C ILE A 113 2.71 -10.71 -1.62
N ILE A 114 2.72 -9.86 -2.66
CA ILE A 114 1.65 -9.81 -3.67
C ILE A 114 1.48 -11.15 -4.39
N PRO A 115 2.55 -11.84 -4.86
CA PRO A 115 2.44 -13.20 -5.39
C PRO A 115 1.81 -14.21 -4.42
N SER A 116 2.14 -14.13 -3.13
CA SER A 116 1.57 -15.00 -2.09
C SER A 116 0.05 -14.79 -1.93
N ILE A 117 -0.41 -13.54 -1.95
CA ILE A 117 -1.84 -13.18 -1.91
C ILE A 117 -2.55 -13.63 -3.19
N ALA A 118 -1.98 -13.32 -4.36
CA ALA A 118 -2.58 -13.67 -5.65
C ALA A 118 -2.77 -15.18 -5.81
N SER A 119 -1.81 -15.98 -5.33
CA SER A 119 -1.88 -17.46 -5.36
C SER A 119 -2.76 -18.07 -4.25
N GLY A 120 -3.22 -17.28 -3.26
CA GLY A 120 -4.00 -17.75 -2.12
C GLY A 120 -3.17 -18.50 -1.07
N GLN A 121 -1.84 -18.31 -1.05
CA GLN A 121 -0.98 -18.83 0.01
C GLN A 121 -1.08 -18.02 1.30
N ALA A 122 -1.52 -16.77 1.21
CA ALA A 122 -1.92 -15.94 2.32
C ALA A 122 -3.30 -15.32 2.01
N ASP A 123 -4.06 -15.03 3.06
CA ASP A 123 -5.38 -14.42 2.96
C ASP A 123 -5.30 -12.90 2.89
N ILE A 124 -4.37 -12.30 3.66
CA ILE A 124 -4.09 -10.87 3.69
C ILE A 124 -2.59 -10.60 3.64
N GLY A 125 -2.20 -9.42 3.13
CA GLY A 125 -0.84 -8.89 3.22
C GLY A 125 -0.87 -7.57 3.98
N ILE A 126 -0.02 -7.44 4.98
CA ILE A 126 0.18 -6.19 5.73
C ILE A 126 1.69 -6.04 5.94
N ALA A 127 2.28 -4.99 5.37
CA ALA A 127 3.72 -4.79 5.38
C ALA A 127 4.08 -3.34 5.03
N GLY A 128 3.44 -2.36 5.66
CA GLY A 128 3.62 -0.96 5.27
C GLY A 128 3.39 -0.71 3.78
N MET A 129 2.53 -1.50 3.14
CA MET A 129 2.39 -1.52 1.68
C MET A 129 1.38 -0.50 1.17
N SER A 130 1.84 0.42 0.32
CA SER A 130 0.98 1.41 -0.33
C SER A 130 0.29 0.83 -1.57
N ALA A 131 -0.94 1.27 -1.82
CA ALA A 131 -1.64 1.03 -3.06
C ALA A 131 -0.98 1.83 -4.21
N THR A 132 -0.69 1.14 -5.32
CA THR A 132 -0.26 1.76 -6.58
C THR A 132 -1.09 1.20 -7.72
N PRO A 133 -1.27 1.94 -8.84
CA PRO A 133 -2.04 1.43 -9.98
C PRO A 133 -1.57 0.07 -10.47
N GLU A 134 -0.26 -0.16 -10.50
CA GLU A 134 0.33 -1.44 -10.91
C GLU A 134 -0.05 -2.58 -9.96
N ARG A 135 0.03 -2.35 -8.65
CA ARG A 135 -0.31 -3.35 -7.63
C ARG A 135 -1.81 -3.65 -7.61
N GLU A 136 -2.64 -2.62 -7.86
CA GLU A 136 -4.10 -2.76 -7.93
C GLU A 136 -4.56 -3.65 -9.10
N GLU A 137 -3.74 -3.87 -10.12
CA GLU A 137 -4.02 -4.87 -11.16
C GLU A 137 -3.99 -6.30 -10.61
N ALA A 138 -3.13 -6.58 -9.63
CA ALA A 138 -2.87 -7.92 -9.10
C ALA A 138 -3.64 -8.25 -7.82
N VAL A 139 -3.89 -7.27 -6.96
CA VAL A 139 -4.53 -7.43 -5.65
C VAL A 139 -5.55 -6.34 -5.38
N ASN A 140 -6.44 -6.56 -4.40
CA ASN A 140 -7.29 -5.53 -3.82
C ASN A 140 -6.56 -4.86 -2.65
N PHE A 141 -6.87 -3.58 -2.41
CA PHE A 141 -6.40 -2.82 -1.26
C PHE A 141 -7.57 -2.36 -0.39
N SER A 142 -7.32 -2.29 0.91
CA SER A 142 -8.23 -1.67 1.87
C SER A 142 -8.20 -0.14 1.77
N ILE A 143 -9.01 0.53 2.59
CA ILE A 143 -8.77 1.93 2.95
C ILE A 143 -7.38 2.06 3.60
N PRO A 144 -6.67 3.20 3.44
CA PRO A 144 -5.41 3.42 4.11
C PRO A 144 -5.61 3.49 5.63
N TYR A 145 -4.71 2.85 6.38
CA TYR A 145 -4.73 2.87 7.84
C TYR A 145 -3.67 3.79 8.43
N PHE A 146 -2.66 4.17 7.64
CA PHE A 146 -1.61 5.11 8.03
C PHE A 146 -1.04 5.84 6.82
N GLU A 147 -0.65 7.11 6.98
CA GLU A 147 0.05 7.90 5.98
C GLU A 147 1.44 8.22 6.49
N ASN A 148 2.44 8.14 5.63
CA ASN A 148 3.82 8.35 5.99
C ASN A 148 4.55 9.18 4.93
N GLU A 149 5.67 9.77 5.34
CA GLU A 149 6.61 10.47 4.48
C GLU A 149 7.79 9.56 4.15
N GLN A 150 8.53 9.90 3.10
CA GLN A 150 9.79 9.26 2.76
C GLN A 150 10.96 10.12 3.21
N VAL A 151 12.04 9.46 3.61
CA VAL A 151 13.32 10.09 3.98
C VAL A 151 14.46 9.32 3.32
N VAL A 152 15.65 9.88 3.41
CA VAL A 152 16.86 9.24 2.92
C VAL A 152 17.83 9.02 4.07
N LEU A 153 18.17 7.77 4.33
CA LEU A 153 19.16 7.37 5.33
C LEU A 153 20.54 7.48 4.68
N VAL A 154 21.42 8.29 5.27
CA VAL A 154 22.79 8.53 4.81
C VAL A 154 23.78 8.42 5.96
N ARG A 155 25.08 8.37 5.68
CA ARG A 155 26.09 8.48 6.74
C ARG A 155 26.06 9.87 7.38
N LYS A 156 26.19 9.96 8.69
CA LYS A 156 26.21 11.23 9.45
C LYS A 156 27.26 12.20 8.91
N GLU A 157 28.44 11.69 8.53
CA GLU A 157 29.53 12.49 7.95
C GLU A 157 29.22 13.10 6.59
N ASP A 158 28.19 12.55 5.90
CA ASP A 158 27.81 12.97 4.54
C ASP A 158 26.50 13.79 4.53
N ALA A 159 25.77 13.88 5.65
CA ALA A 159 24.44 14.48 5.71
C ALA A 159 24.37 15.92 5.17
N ASP A 160 25.42 16.71 5.39
CA ASP A 160 25.48 18.09 4.90
C ASP A 160 25.67 18.22 3.39
N LYS A 161 26.02 17.13 2.71
CA LYS A 161 26.19 17.09 1.25
C LYS A 161 24.88 16.96 0.49
N TYR A 162 23.81 16.47 1.15
CA TYR A 162 22.54 16.10 0.51
C TYR A 162 21.40 16.96 1.06
N LYS A 163 21.14 18.10 0.42
CA LYS A 163 20.06 19.04 0.82
C LYS A 163 18.83 18.92 -0.07
N LYS A 164 18.96 18.31 -1.23
CA LYS A 164 17.91 18.06 -2.21
C LYS A 164 18.23 16.82 -3.04
N VAL A 165 17.21 16.27 -3.67
CA VAL A 165 17.31 15.01 -4.43
C VAL A 165 18.39 15.08 -5.54
N GLU A 166 18.59 16.24 -6.17
CA GLU A 166 19.61 16.42 -7.22
C GLU A 166 21.06 16.26 -6.72
N ASP A 167 21.29 16.39 -5.40
CA ASP A 167 22.62 16.22 -4.83
C ASP A 167 23.11 14.76 -4.85
N PHE A 168 22.23 13.82 -5.19
CA PHE A 168 22.57 12.40 -5.36
C PHE A 168 23.05 12.05 -6.77
N ALA A 169 23.29 13.02 -7.67
CA ALA A 169 23.81 12.76 -8.99
C ALA A 169 25.11 11.92 -8.93
N GLY A 170 25.18 10.83 -9.72
CA GLY A 170 26.30 9.89 -9.77
C GLY A 170 26.53 9.08 -8.48
N LYS A 171 25.52 8.98 -7.60
CA LYS A 171 25.57 8.21 -6.34
C LYS A 171 24.90 6.86 -6.47
N VAL A 172 25.24 5.97 -5.54
CA VAL A 172 24.57 4.67 -5.37
C VAL A 172 23.48 4.84 -4.30
N VAL A 173 22.22 4.72 -4.71
CA VAL A 173 21.06 4.88 -3.83
C VAL A 173 20.32 3.55 -3.69
N GLY A 174 20.18 3.08 -2.46
CA GLY A 174 19.50 1.86 -2.11
C GLY A 174 17.98 2.05 -2.00
N ALA A 175 17.23 1.00 -2.34
CA ALA A 175 15.81 0.86 -2.01
C ALA A 175 15.44 -0.62 -1.92
N GLN A 176 14.42 -0.96 -1.13
CA GLN A 176 13.96 -2.35 -1.03
C GLN A 176 13.31 -2.78 -2.36
N THR A 177 13.64 -3.99 -2.80
CA THR A 177 13.12 -4.55 -4.05
C THR A 177 11.58 -4.58 -4.05
N GLY A 178 10.98 -4.06 -5.12
CA GLY A 178 9.53 -4.01 -5.31
C GLY A 178 8.79 -2.96 -4.46
N SER A 179 9.51 -2.11 -3.70
CA SER A 179 8.91 -1.05 -2.89
C SER A 179 8.57 0.20 -3.70
N VAL A 180 7.74 1.08 -3.14
CA VAL A 180 7.49 2.42 -3.72
C VAL A 180 8.76 3.28 -3.67
N GLN A 181 9.64 3.04 -2.71
CA GLN A 181 10.94 3.70 -2.59
C GLN A 181 11.84 3.38 -3.78
N GLU A 182 11.79 2.14 -4.28
CA GLU A 182 12.51 1.75 -5.51
C GLU A 182 12.00 2.54 -6.72
N SER A 183 10.68 2.65 -6.88
CA SER A 183 10.05 3.47 -7.92
C SER A 183 10.42 4.95 -7.75
N THR A 184 10.39 5.45 -6.52
CA THR A 184 10.79 6.84 -6.20
C THR A 184 12.22 7.14 -6.66
N VAL A 185 13.17 6.23 -6.40
CA VAL A 185 14.56 6.42 -6.88
C VAL A 185 14.61 6.45 -8.41
N ARG A 186 13.93 5.55 -9.10
CA ARG A 186 13.91 5.49 -10.56
C ARG A 186 13.31 6.73 -11.22
N GLU A 187 12.29 7.32 -10.61
CA GLU A 187 11.47 8.38 -11.21
C GLU A 187 11.91 9.77 -10.80
N ASN A 188 12.31 9.95 -9.55
CA ASN A 188 12.53 11.27 -8.96
C ASN A 188 14.00 11.63 -8.73
N PHE A 189 14.91 10.64 -8.68
CA PHE A 189 16.33 10.90 -8.53
C PHE A 189 17.02 11.17 -9.88
N PRO A 190 18.22 11.79 -9.90
CA PRO A 190 18.98 12.01 -11.12
C PRO A 190 19.19 10.73 -11.93
N LYS A 191 19.19 10.84 -13.26
CA LYS A 191 19.24 9.66 -14.16
C LYS A 191 20.57 8.89 -14.11
N ASP A 192 21.61 9.49 -13.59
CA ASP A 192 22.93 8.90 -13.37
C ASP A 192 23.11 8.30 -11.97
N VAL A 193 22.04 8.26 -11.17
CA VAL A 193 21.99 7.48 -9.92
C VAL A 193 22.02 6.00 -10.26
N GLU A 194 22.93 5.27 -9.61
CA GLU A 194 22.91 3.82 -9.60
C GLU A 194 21.95 3.33 -8.52
N LEU A 195 20.85 2.68 -8.91
CA LEU A 195 19.92 2.09 -7.96
C LEU A 195 20.42 0.72 -7.51
N LYS A 196 20.54 0.55 -6.19
CA LYS A 196 20.87 -0.72 -5.55
C LYS A 196 19.63 -1.30 -4.86
N SER A 197 19.03 -2.32 -5.46
CA SER A 197 17.84 -2.99 -4.92
C SER A 197 18.23 -4.28 -4.19
N LEU A 198 17.81 -4.41 -2.93
CA LEU A 198 17.96 -5.64 -2.13
C LEU A 198 16.64 -5.95 -1.42
N SER A 199 16.39 -7.24 -1.17
CA SER A 199 15.15 -7.69 -0.51
C SER A 199 15.05 -7.27 0.96
N LYS A 200 16.18 -7.16 1.67
CA LYS A 200 16.21 -6.87 3.11
C LYS A 200 16.81 -5.48 3.39
N LEU A 201 16.08 -4.69 4.18
CA LEU A 201 16.45 -3.32 4.54
C LEU A 201 17.70 -3.26 5.42
N ASN A 202 17.88 -4.22 6.34
CA ASN A 202 19.10 -4.33 7.13
C ASN A 202 20.35 -4.43 6.25
N ASN A 203 20.28 -5.19 5.14
CA ASN A 203 21.40 -5.31 4.21
C ASN A 203 21.67 -3.97 3.51
N LEU A 204 20.61 -3.25 3.10
CA LEU A 204 20.74 -1.92 2.48
C LEU A 204 21.37 -0.89 3.44
N ALA A 205 20.95 -0.88 4.72
CA ALA A 205 21.54 -0.02 5.74
C ALA A 205 23.04 -0.36 5.94
N MET A 206 23.40 -1.65 5.96
CA MET A 206 24.79 -2.08 6.01
C MET A 206 25.59 -1.65 4.78
N GLU A 207 25.00 -1.67 3.58
CA GLU A 207 25.64 -1.15 2.36
C GLU A 207 25.95 0.35 2.50
N VAL A 208 25.03 1.13 3.05
CA VAL A 208 25.27 2.58 3.31
C VAL A 208 26.36 2.77 4.35
N LYS A 209 26.31 2.04 5.48
CA LYS A 209 27.35 2.07 6.52
C LYS A 209 28.71 1.72 5.97
N ASN A 210 28.82 0.69 5.14
CA ASN A 210 30.08 0.17 4.56
C ASN A 210 30.55 0.95 3.33
N LYS A 211 29.88 2.03 2.93
CA LYS A 211 30.23 2.91 1.80
C LYS A 211 30.12 2.23 0.42
N THR A 212 29.39 1.13 0.33
CA THR A 212 29.05 0.45 -0.93
C THR A 212 27.73 0.94 -1.51
N ALA A 213 26.95 1.70 -0.74
CA ALA A 213 25.92 2.62 -1.18
C ALA A 213 26.14 3.99 -0.52
N ASP A 214 25.62 5.05 -1.13
CA ASP A 214 25.68 6.40 -0.57
C ASP A 214 24.46 6.71 0.31
N ALA A 215 23.33 6.11 -0.01
CA ALA A 215 22.05 6.41 0.61
C ALA A 215 21.07 5.21 0.55
N LEU A 216 20.00 5.25 1.38
CA LEU A 216 18.85 4.34 1.34
C LEU A 216 17.58 5.17 1.45
N VAL A 217 16.66 5.07 0.47
CA VAL A 217 15.33 5.66 0.57
C VAL A 217 14.43 4.72 1.38
N ILE A 218 13.76 5.26 2.39
CA ILE A 218 12.96 4.51 3.36
C ILE A 218 11.80 5.38 3.88
N SER A 219 10.76 4.78 4.46
CA SER A 219 9.74 5.57 5.15
C SER A 219 10.32 6.30 6.36
N LYS A 220 9.73 7.45 6.71
CA LYS A 220 10.20 8.29 7.82
C LYS A 220 10.17 7.57 9.16
N SER A 221 9.10 6.81 9.44
CA SER A 221 8.97 6.08 10.69
C SER A 221 10.07 5.01 10.84
N SER A 222 10.30 4.22 9.80
CA SER A 222 11.35 3.20 9.81
C SER A 222 12.74 3.84 9.74
N GLY A 223 12.92 4.91 8.97
CA GLY A 223 14.17 5.67 8.93
C GLY A 223 14.61 6.17 10.31
N ALA A 224 13.67 6.60 11.14
CA ALA A 224 13.95 7.00 12.53
C ALA A 224 14.43 5.83 13.40
N GLN A 225 13.95 4.61 13.16
CA GLN A 225 14.42 3.41 13.87
C GLN A 225 15.80 2.97 13.38
N TYR A 226 16.03 3.01 12.07
CA TYR A 226 17.32 2.70 11.47
C TYR A 226 18.42 3.71 11.87
N ASP A 227 18.10 5.01 12.03
CA ASP A 227 19.02 6.02 12.59
C ASP A 227 19.52 5.63 14.00
N LYS A 228 18.64 5.06 14.83
CA LYS A 228 18.98 4.59 16.18
C LYS A 228 19.75 3.27 16.16
N GLN A 229 19.33 2.32 15.31
CA GLN A 229 19.96 1.00 15.18
C GLN A 229 21.39 1.10 14.59
N PHE A 230 21.62 2.06 13.70
CA PHE A 230 22.92 2.30 13.05
C PHE A 230 23.46 3.68 13.44
N PRO A 231 24.20 3.82 14.56
CA PRO A 231 24.66 5.11 15.06
C PRO A 231 25.51 5.94 14.06
N GLU A 232 26.03 5.33 13.03
CA GLU A 232 26.82 6.00 11.97
C GLU A 232 25.92 6.63 10.89
N LEU A 233 24.62 6.29 10.85
CA LEU A 233 23.67 6.76 9.86
C LEU A 233 22.76 7.85 10.45
N VAL A 234 22.08 8.58 9.59
CA VAL A 234 21.07 9.58 9.95
C VAL A 234 20.04 9.72 8.84
N ALA A 235 18.78 9.83 9.22
CA ALA A 235 17.68 10.11 8.30
C ALA A 235 17.63 11.62 8.00
N ILE A 236 17.62 11.98 6.72
CA ILE A 236 17.49 13.35 6.23
C ILE A 236 16.30 13.46 5.29
N ASP A 237 15.76 14.66 5.14
CA ASP A 237 14.70 14.95 4.17
C ASP A 237 15.26 15.91 3.08
N PRO A 238 15.68 15.37 1.93
CA PRO A 238 16.11 16.15 0.78
C PRO A 238 14.94 16.55 -0.15
N GLY A 239 13.69 16.48 0.29
CA GLY A 239 12.51 16.76 -0.50
C GLY A 239 12.07 15.58 -1.36
N VAL A 240 12.16 14.35 -0.84
CA VAL A 240 11.61 13.16 -1.50
C VAL A 240 10.09 13.25 -1.52
N PRO A 241 9.41 12.90 -2.63
CA PRO A 241 7.94 12.87 -2.67
C PRO A 241 7.35 12.00 -1.56
N ALA A 242 6.19 12.40 -1.01
CA ALA A 242 5.46 11.57 -0.05
C ALA A 242 5.02 10.25 -0.71
N GLU A 243 4.94 9.19 0.09
CA GLU A 243 4.36 7.93 -0.35
C GLU A 243 2.83 7.92 -0.18
N PRO A 244 2.10 7.12 -0.98
CA PRO A 244 0.68 6.91 -0.73
C PRO A 244 0.45 6.25 0.63
N GLY A 245 -0.77 6.39 1.18
CA GLY A 245 -1.14 5.75 2.42
C GLY A 245 -1.02 4.22 2.35
N VAL A 246 -0.61 3.61 3.45
CA VAL A 246 -0.40 2.16 3.55
C VAL A 246 -1.71 1.43 3.83
N CYS A 247 -1.88 0.28 3.22
CA CYS A 247 -3.13 -0.47 3.18
C CYS A 247 -2.91 -1.98 3.43
N VAL A 248 -3.97 -2.66 3.82
CA VAL A 248 -4.03 -4.12 3.81
C VAL A 248 -4.30 -4.60 2.38
N THR A 249 -3.64 -5.67 1.95
CA THR A 249 -3.87 -6.27 0.63
C THR A 249 -4.63 -7.59 0.74
N MET A 250 -5.50 -7.84 -0.23
CA MET A 250 -6.30 -9.06 -0.36
C MET A 250 -6.27 -9.54 -1.80
N LYS A 251 -6.62 -10.81 -2.01
CA LYS A 251 -6.70 -11.38 -3.36
C LYS A 251 -7.61 -10.57 -4.27
N LYS A 252 -7.15 -10.32 -5.51
CA LYS A 252 -7.93 -9.60 -6.52
C LYS A 252 -9.31 -10.20 -6.73
N GLY A 253 -10.32 -9.33 -6.72
CA GLY A 253 -11.73 -9.70 -6.87
C GLY A 253 -12.38 -10.26 -5.59
N ASN A 254 -11.65 -10.36 -4.47
CA ASN A 254 -12.28 -10.69 -3.18
C ASN A 254 -12.81 -9.43 -2.50
N ASP A 255 -13.79 -8.80 -3.14
CA ASP A 255 -14.39 -7.54 -2.68
C ASP A 255 -15.10 -7.69 -1.33
N ALA A 256 -15.62 -8.87 -1.06
CA ALA A 256 -16.30 -9.19 0.20
C ALA A 256 -15.31 -9.19 1.39
N LEU A 257 -14.15 -9.83 1.25
CA LEU A 257 -13.10 -9.77 2.28
C LEU A 257 -12.54 -8.36 2.41
N THR A 258 -12.37 -7.64 1.29
CA THR A 258 -11.92 -6.24 1.30
C THR A 258 -12.88 -5.36 2.10
N ALA A 259 -14.18 -5.50 1.89
CA ALA A 259 -15.20 -4.76 2.62
C ALA A 259 -15.22 -5.12 4.12
N TYR A 260 -15.06 -6.41 4.46
CA TYR A 260 -14.94 -6.86 5.85
C TYR A 260 -13.72 -6.23 6.54
N VAL A 261 -12.55 -6.30 5.90
CA VAL A 261 -11.32 -5.68 6.42
C VAL A 261 -11.49 -4.17 6.59
N ASN A 262 -12.11 -3.49 5.62
CA ASN A 262 -12.40 -2.06 5.71
C ASN A 262 -13.32 -1.72 6.89
N GLN A 263 -14.30 -2.56 7.19
CA GLN A 263 -15.19 -2.38 8.35
C GLN A 263 -14.38 -2.46 9.67
N VAL A 264 -13.49 -3.44 9.78
CA VAL A 264 -12.61 -3.58 10.96
C VAL A 264 -11.65 -2.40 11.07
N LEU A 265 -10.96 -2.05 9.98
CA LEU A 265 -10.04 -0.90 9.96
C LEU A 265 -10.74 0.41 10.35
N LYS A 266 -11.94 0.64 9.79
CA LYS A 266 -12.70 1.84 10.14
C LYS A 266 -13.00 1.90 11.63
N LYS A 267 -13.42 0.81 12.25
CA LYS A 267 -13.65 0.70 13.70
C LYS A 267 -12.37 1.03 14.47
N LEU A 268 -11.22 0.43 14.09
CA LEU A 268 -9.93 0.65 14.75
C LEU A 268 -9.46 2.12 14.62
N ILE A 269 -9.67 2.74 13.45
CA ILE A 269 -9.34 4.15 13.20
C ILE A 269 -10.24 5.06 14.05
N ASP A 270 -11.55 4.86 14.03
CA ASP A 270 -12.54 5.65 14.76
C ASP A 270 -12.31 5.55 16.30
N GLU A 271 -11.88 4.40 16.81
CA GLU A 271 -11.51 4.16 18.20
C GLU A 271 -10.12 4.68 18.57
N GLY A 272 -9.30 5.13 17.60
CA GLY A 272 -7.94 5.60 17.80
C GLY A 272 -6.92 4.50 18.10
N LYS A 273 -7.28 3.22 17.93
CA LYS A 273 -6.43 2.07 18.25
C LYS A 273 -5.17 1.99 17.40
N ILE A 274 -5.27 2.26 16.11
CA ILE A 274 -4.09 2.24 15.23
C ILE A 274 -3.07 3.29 15.69
N LYS A 275 -3.52 4.50 16.04
CA LYS A 275 -2.64 5.55 16.56
C LYS A 275 -1.99 5.17 17.90
N GLU A 276 -2.73 4.49 18.79
CA GLU A 276 -2.23 3.97 20.05
C GLU A 276 -1.11 2.95 19.80
N TRP A 277 -1.33 1.97 18.92
CA TRP A 277 -0.34 0.94 18.57
C TRP A 277 0.90 1.52 17.88
N ILE A 278 0.74 2.49 16.98
CA ILE A 278 1.90 3.17 16.37
C ILE A 278 2.80 3.74 17.46
N GLY A 279 2.26 4.52 18.40
CA GLY A 279 3.06 5.10 19.48
C GLY A 279 3.64 4.06 20.47
N GLU A 280 2.93 2.94 20.69
CA GLU A 280 3.43 1.83 21.50
C GLU A 280 4.62 1.12 20.83
N TYR A 281 4.45 0.78 19.54
CA TYR A 281 5.48 0.04 18.81
C TYR A 281 6.67 0.89 18.37
N GLU A 282 6.51 2.21 18.19
CA GLU A 282 7.63 3.14 18.10
C GLU A 282 8.50 3.09 19.37
N LYS A 283 7.86 3.08 20.56
CA LYS A 283 8.57 2.99 21.83
C LYS A 283 9.24 1.63 22.04
N ILE A 284 8.56 0.52 21.70
CA ILE A 284 9.14 -0.84 21.77
C ILE A 284 10.35 -0.94 20.83
N ALA A 285 10.25 -0.42 19.62
CA ALA A 285 11.35 -0.39 18.68
C ALA A 285 12.53 0.43 19.21
N ASP A 286 12.26 1.58 19.87
CA ASP A 286 13.28 2.40 20.53
C ASP A 286 14.02 1.68 21.65
N GLU A 287 13.29 0.89 22.46
CA GLU A 287 13.84 0.14 23.57
C GLU A 287 14.63 -1.11 23.12
N SER A 288 14.29 -1.67 21.94
CA SER A 288 14.96 -2.86 21.40
C SER A 288 16.29 -2.55 20.67
N VAL A 289 16.61 -1.26 20.47
CA VAL A 289 17.89 -0.86 19.88
C VAL A 289 19.02 -1.13 20.88
N GLY A 290 19.78 -2.20 20.65
CA GLY A 290 20.95 -2.55 21.46
C GLY A 290 20.86 -3.89 22.19
N GLU A 291 19.76 -4.63 22.03
CA GLU A 291 19.67 -6.05 22.38
C GLU A 291 20.03 -6.92 21.15
#